data_02d485773cc847ce421ff1bbc01beabe
#
_entry.id   02d485773cc847ce421ff1bbc01beabe
#
_cell.length_a   1.000
_cell.length_b   1.000
_cell.length_c   1.000
_cell.angle_alpha   90.00
_cell.angle_beta   90.00
_cell.angle_gamma   90.00
#
_symmetry.space_group_name_H-M   'P 1'
#
loop_
_entity.id
_entity.type
_entity.pdbx_description
1 polymer ?
#
loop_
_entity_poly.entity_id
_entity_poly.type
_entity_poly.pdbx_seq_one_letter_code
_entity_poly.pdbx_strand_id
1 'polypeptide(L)'
;MVRIAGVVLAGGHSRRMGRDKSLLRLGGERAPTLLERSLAVLRPLCAPVWVSCRTGQTFAGQCCVQDILPVSGPICGVHAALVRARAEGIPAVLVLSCDMPFMHTAMLRRLVTAAAASPPEALMTAFMAPNGWTESLAAIYRVEAVPFLEAAAAQGRLKMREAVPPERQCFEPYGAEDARVFFNLNTPQDLQRAAAHPAGSMAQAGREICRNP
;
A
#
# COMPACT_ATOMS: atom_id res chain seq x y z
N MET A 1 8.35 -16.70 -12.86
CA MET A 1 7.62 -15.66 -12.10
C MET A 1 7.66 -14.36 -12.88
N VAL A 2 6.54 -13.68 -13.02
CA VAL A 2 6.50 -12.33 -13.60
C VAL A 2 7.28 -11.39 -12.67
N ARG A 3 8.17 -10.57 -13.23
CA ARG A 3 8.95 -9.58 -12.48
C ARG A 3 8.02 -8.50 -11.97
N ILE A 4 7.98 -8.26 -10.66
CA ILE A 4 7.15 -7.24 -10.02
C ILE A 4 8.06 -6.28 -9.24
N ALA A 5 7.90 -4.97 -9.46
CA ALA A 5 8.51 -3.98 -8.59
C ALA A 5 7.64 -3.76 -7.33
N GLY A 6 8.25 -3.31 -6.25
CA GLY A 6 7.53 -2.90 -5.05
C GLY A 6 7.62 -1.39 -4.85
N VAL A 7 6.57 -0.78 -4.29
CA VAL A 7 6.64 0.61 -3.82
C VAL A 7 5.98 0.76 -2.46
N VAL A 8 6.71 1.39 -1.53
CA VAL A 8 6.14 1.85 -0.26
C VAL A 8 5.70 3.30 -0.43
N LEU A 9 4.42 3.59 -0.19
CA LEU A 9 3.91 4.95 -0.18
C LEU A 9 4.22 5.62 1.15
N ALA A 10 5.23 6.48 1.17
CA ALA A 10 5.70 7.20 2.37
C ALA A 10 5.39 8.71 2.34
N GLY A 11 4.90 9.25 1.21
CA GLY A 11 4.73 10.68 0.94
C GLY A 11 3.48 11.37 1.51
N GLY A 12 2.71 10.74 2.40
CA GLY A 12 1.47 11.30 2.93
C GLY A 12 1.66 12.55 3.80
N HIS A 13 0.70 13.52 3.71
CA HIS A 13 0.64 14.64 4.65
C HIS A 13 0.20 14.14 6.04
N SER A 14 1.15 13.82 6.91
CA SER A 14 0.89 13.41 8.31
C SER A 14 0.39 14.57 9.20
N ARG A 15 -0.49 15.46 8.66
CA ARG A 15 -0.98 16.66 9.35
C ARG A 15 -1.59 16.37 10.72
N ARG A 16 -2.27 15.22 10.86
CA ARG A 16 -2.94 14.82 12.13
C ARG A 16 -1.97 14.24 13.16
N MET A 17 -0.79 13.80 12.75
CA MET A 17 0.21 13.19 13.62
C MET A 17 1.32 14.16 14.05
N GLY A 18 1.43 15.35 13.40
CA GLY A 18 2.50 16.32 13.67
C GLY A 18 3.93 15.83 13.36
N ARG A 19 4.06 14.58 12.91
CA ARG A 19 5.35 13.91 12.60
C ARG A 19 5.19 13.09 11.32
N ASP A 20 6.31 12.85 10.64
CA ASP A 20 6.34 11.93 9.50
C ASP A 20 6.04 10.50 9.98
N LYS A 21 4.91 9.94 9.53
CA LYS A 21 4.46 8.60 9.91
C LYS A 21 5.50 7.53 9.54
N SER A 22 6.18 7.68 8.42
CA SER A 22 7.14 6.71 7.92
C SER A 22 8.28 6.45 8.91
N LEU A 23 8.61 7.44 9.76
CA LEU A 23 9.66 7.38 10.77
C LEU A 23 9.18 6.88 12.14
N LEU A 24 7.86 6.67 12.33
CA LEU A 24 7.34 6.15 13.59
C LEU A 24 7.81 4.72 13.84
N ARG A 25 8.03 4.39 15.10
CA ARG A 25 8.46 3.06 15.58
C ARG A 25 7.39 2.45 16.48
N LEU A 26 7.07 1.19 16.25
CA LEU A 26 6.21 0.39 17.13
C LEU A 26 7.09 -0.60 17.92
N GLY A 27 7.10 -0.48 19.25
CA GLY A 27 7.88 -1.36 20.12
C GLY A 27 9.19 -0.78 20.64
N GLY A 28 9.26 0.57 20.75
CA GLY A 28 10.39 1.29 21.38
C GLY A 28 11.42 1.81 20.37
N GLU A 29 12.44 2.51 20.86
CA GLU A 29 13.41 3.26 20.06
C GLU A 29 14.25 2.39 19.10
N ARG A 30 14.52 1.15 19.47
CA ARG A 30 15.29 0.19 18.65
C ARG A 30 14.44 -0.59 17.66
N ALA A 31 13.11 -0.46 17.72
CA ALA A 31 12.24 -1.13 16.77
C ALA A 31 12.38 -0.50 15.37
N PRO A 32 12.18 -1.26 14.29
CA PRO A 32 12.17 -0.71 12.95
C PRO A 32 11.04 0.32 12.78
N THR A 33 11.30 1.35 11.99
CA THR A 33 10.30 2.33 11.57
C THR A 33 9.19 1.67 10.74
N LEU A 34 8.07 2.35 10.55
CA LEU A 34 7.00 1.87 9.67
C LEU A 34 7.50 1.69 8.23
N LEU A 35 8.35 2.59 7.75
CA LEU A 35 8.98 2.47 6.43
C LEU A 35 9.87 1.23 6.35
N GLU A 36 10.76 1.03 7.31
CA GLU A 36 11.65 -0.15 7.36
C GLU A 36 10.87 -1.46 7.41
N ARG A 37 9.76 -1.51 8.17
CA ARG A 37 8.85 -2.66 8.22
C ARG A 37 8.23 -2.94 6.85
N SER A 38 7.68 -1.93 6.20
CA SER A 38 7.05 -2.06 4.88
C SER A 38 8.04 -2.51 3.81
N LEU A 39 9.26 -1.97 3.83
CA LEU A 39 10.33 -2.40 2.94
C LEU A 39 10.72 -3.86 3.17
N ALA A 40 10.85 -4.28 4.45
CA ALA A 40 11.18 -5.66 4.81
C ALA A 40 10.13 -6.66 4.33
N VAL A 41 8.85 -6.26 4.32
CA VAL A 41 7.74 -7.10 3.84
C VAL A 41 7.72 -7.24 2.32
N LEU A 42 8.10 -6.18 1.57
CA LEU A 42 8.12 -6.17 0.10
C LEU A 42 9.34 -6.86 -0.52
N ARG A 43 10.52 -6.69 0.07
CA ARG A 43 11.81 -7.18 -0.49
C ARG A 43 11.83 -8.67 -0.85
N PRO A 44 11.18 -9.60 -0.11
CA PRO A 44 11.14 -11.01 -0.50
C PRO A 44 10.26 -11.32 -1.73
N LEU A 45 9.43 -10.36 -2.17
CA LEU A 45 8.45 -10.54 -3.24
C LEU A 45 8.74 -9.71 -4.49
N CYS A 46 9.49 -8.62 -4.34
CA CYS A 46 9.65 -7.59 -5.37
C CYS A 46 11.11 -7.22 -5.58
N ALA A 47 11.47 -6.97 -6.83
CA ALA A 47 12.76 -6.42 -7.22
C ALA A 47 12.61 -5.59 -8.52
N PRO A 48 12.92 -4.29 -8.47
CA PRO A 48 13.37 -3.47 -7.33
C PRO A 48 12.26 -3.13 -6.33
N VAL A 49 12.65 -2.51 -5.19
CA VAL A 49 11.72 -1.90 -4.24
C VAL A 49 12.06 -0.43 -4.08
N TRP A 50 11.05 0.42 -4.24
CA TRP A 50 11.15 1.87 -4.18
C TRP A 50 10.38 2.46 -2.99
N VAL A 51 10.69 3.72 -2.69
CA VAL A 51 9.90 4.54 -1.76
C VAL A 51 9.30 5.71 -2.56
N SER A 52 7.98 5.83 -2.58
CA SER A 52 7.32 7.00 -3.14
C SER A 52 7.42 8.17 -2.16
N CYS A 53 7.87 9.30 -2.65
CA CYS A 53 8.07 10.53 -1.89
C CYS A 53 7.68 11.75 -2.72
N ARG A 54 7.42 12.84 -2.03
CA ARG A 54 7.13 14.12 -2.70
C ARG A 54 8.35 14.64 -3.42
N THR A 55 8.12 15.51 -4.39
CA THR A 55 9.19 16.24 -5.05
C THR A 55 10.12 16.92 -4.03
N GLY A 56 11.42 16.68 -4.17
CA GLY A 56 12.44 17.21 -3.27
C GLY A 56 12.64 16.44 -1.95
N GLN A 57 11.79 15.43 -1.64
CA GLN A 57 11.98 14.56 -0.49
C GLN A 57 12.81 13.34 -0.88
N THR A 58 13.67 12.89 0.02
CA THR A 58 14.46 11.65 -0.12
C THR A 58 14.50 10.88 1.19
N PHE A 59 14.73 9.57 1.10
CA PHE A 59 14.96 8.71 2.24
C PHE A 59 16.35 8.11 2.13
N ALA A 60 17.21 8.34 3.12
CA ALA A 60 18.60 7.89 3.10
C ALA A 60 18.74 6.38 2.83
N GLY A 61 19.58 6.02 1.87
CA GLY A 61 19.82 4.63 1.50
C GLY A 61 18.65 3.94 0.75
N GLN A 62 17.59 4.68 0.36
CA GLN A 62 16.47 4.13 -0.39
C GLN A 62 16.41 4.70 -1.81
N CYS A 63 15.96 3.88 -2.74
CA CYS A 63 15.66 4.31 -4.10
C CYS A 63 14.29 4.99 -4.10
N CYS A 64 14.28 6.32 -4.26
CA CYS A 64 13.07 7.12 -4.23
C CYS A 64 12.45 7.28 -5.63
N VAL A 65 11.11 7.30 -5.67
CA VAL A 65 10.32 7.69 -6.83
C VAL A 65 9.50 8.91 -6.44
N GLN A 66 9.72 10.02 -7.12
CA GLN A 66 9.07 11.29 -6.80
C GLN A 66 7.75 11.46 -7.54
N ASP A 67 6.79 12.08 -6.88
CA ASP A 67 5.48 12.41 -7.46
C ASP A 67 5.68 13.35 -8.67
N ILE A 68 5.00 13.02 -9.78
CA ILE A 68 5.05 13.76 -11.05
C ILE A 68 3.69 14.34 -11.47
N LEU A 69 2.59 13.87 -10.87
CA LEU A 69 1.27 14.45 -11.13
C LEU A 69 1.07 15.75 -10.32
N PRO A 70 0.40 16.77 -10.89
CA PRO A 70 0.18 18.07 -10.24
C PRO A 70 -1.00 18.03 -9.25
N VAL A 71 -1.22 16.90 -8.60
CA VAL A 71 -2.28 16.68 -7.60
C VAL A 71 -1.69 16.09 -6.33
N SER A 72 -2.50 15.91 -5.29
CA SER A 72 -2.06 15.32 -4.01
C SER A 72 -2.81 14.02 -3.74
N GLY A 73 -2.13 13.07 -3.11
CA GLY A 73 -2.74 11.82 -2.67
C GLY A 73 -1.98 10.59 -3.13
N PRO A 74 -2.44 9.40 -2.71
CA PRO A 74 -1.78 8.13 -3.06
C PRO A 74 -1.64 7.88 -4.56
N ILE A 75 -2.54 8.43 -5.37
CA ILE A 75 -2.53 8.31 -6.84
C ILE A 75 -1.21 8.80 -7.44
N CYS A 76 -0.59 9.85 -6.86
CA CYS A 76 0.68 10.39 -7.35
C CYS A 76 1.81 9.38 -7.20
N GLY A 77 1.95 8.78 -6.04
CA GLY A 77 2.98 7.79 -5.77
C GLY A 77 2.79 6.50 -6.56
N VAL A 78 1.54 6.04 -6.70
CA VAL A 78 1.22 4.86 -7.53
C VAL A 78 1.54 5.13 -9.00
N HIS A 79 1.09 6.27 -9.52
CA HIS A 79 1.36 6.68 -10.90
C HIS A 79 2.87 6.78 -11.18
N ALA A 80 3.63 7.48 -10.33
CA ALA A 80 5.07 7.64 -10.49
C ALA A 80 5.80 6.29 -10.49
N ALA A 81 5.41 5.37 -9.59
CA ALA A 81 5.97 4.02 -9.56
C ALA A 81 5.65 3.21 -10.84
N LEU A 82 4.44 3.33 -11.37
CA LEU A 82 4.04 2.65 -12.61
C LEU A 82 4.77 3.21 -13.84
N VAL A 83 4.92 4.52 -13.94
CA VAL A 83 5.70 5.17 -15.01
C VAL A 83 7.15 4.71 -14.96
N ARG A 84 7.75 4.64 -13.77
CA ARG A 84 9.08 4.11 -13.56
C ARG A 84 9.20 2.63 -13.95
N ALA A 85 8.25 1.80 -13.50
CA ALA A 85 8.22 0.38 -13.83
C ALA A 85 8.13 0.15 -15.34
N ARG A 86 7.26 0.91 -16.03
CA ARG A 86 7.13 0.86 -17.49
C ARG A 86 8.44 1.20 -18.19
N ALA A 87 9.15 2.23 -17.74
CA ALA A 87 10.45 2.62 -18.29
C ALA A 87 11.54 1.55 -18.07
N GLU A 88 11.45 0.77 -16.99
CA GLU A 88 12.36 -0.33 -16.67
C GLU A 88 11.91 -1.70 -17.24
N GLY A 89 10.85 -1.75 -18.04
CA GLY A 89 10.30 -2.98 -18.61
C GLY A 89 9.71 -3.94 -17.57
N ILE A 90 9.22 -3.41 -16.45
CA ILE A 90 8.58 -4.16 -15.36
C ILE A 90 7.06 -4.03 -15.53
N PRO A 91 6.31 -5.13 -15.70
CA PRO A 91 4.89 -5.07 -16.09
C PRO A 91 3.94 -4.67 -14.96
N ALA A 92 4.36 -4.78 -13.68
CA ALA A 92 3.47 -4.52 -12.55
C ALA A 92 4.22 -4.01 -11.31
N VAL A 93 3.49 -3.30 -10.46
CA VAL A 93 3.97 -2.76 -9.17
C VAL A 93 3.07 -3.22 -8.04
N LEU A 94 3.66 -3.81 -7.01
CA LEU A 94 3.01 -4.07 -5.73
C LEU A 94 3.16 -2.82 -4.86
N VAL A 95 2.02 -2.21 -4.57
CA VAL A 95 1.89 -1.00 -3.77
C VAL A 95 1.58 -1.37 -2.33
N LEU A 96 2.27 -0.74 -1.39
CA LEU A 96 1.98 -0.86 0.04
C LEU A 96 2.05 0.50 0.71
N SER A 97 1.00 0.89 1.43
CA SER A 97 1.03 2.07 2.30
C SER A 97 1.86 1.78 3.55
N CYS A 98 2.71 2.73 3.96
CA CYS A 98 3.57 2.56 5.14
C CYS A 98 2.81 2.56 6.47
N ASP A 99 1.53 2.92 6.49
CA ASP A 99 0.70 3.00 7.70
C ASP A 99 -0.04 1.70 8.04
N MET A 100 0.30 0.57 7.39
CA MET A 100 -0.21 -0.77 7.69
C MET A 100 0.83 -1.59 8.50
N PRO A 101 0.98 -1.35 9.82
CA PRO A 101 2.07 -1.88 10.64
C PRO A 101 2.05 -3.41 10.83
N PHE A 102 0.90 -4.04 10.61
CA PHE A 102 0.70 -5.48 10.78
C PHE A 102 0.75 -6.26 9.47
N MET A 103 0.94 -5.57 8.35
CA MET A 103 1.13 -6.25 7.06
C MET A 103 2.35 -7.17 7.11
N HIS A 104 2.25 -8.33 6.49
CA HIS A 104 3.32 -9.32 6.46
C HIS A 104 3.44 -10.00 5.08
N THR A 105 4.61 -10.57 4.81
CA THR A 105 4.97 -11.13 3.50
C THR A 105 4.02 -12.26 3.05
N ALA A 106 3.53 -13.09 3.97
CA ALA A 106 2.62 -14.19 3.62
C ALA A 106 1.29 -13.65 3.07
N MET A 107 0.75 -12.56 3.64
CA MET A 107 -0.45 -11.90 3.11
C MET A 107 -0.21 -11.36 1.71
N LEU A 108 0.85 -10.59 1.50
CA LEU A 108 1.18 -10.07 0.17
C LEU A 108 1.49 -11.16 -0.86
N ARG A 109 1.97 -12.34 -0.44
CA ARG A 109 2.14 -13.49 -1.33
C ARG A 109 0.81 -14.02 -1.87
N ARG A 110 -0.26 -14.03 -1.06
CA ARG A 110 -1.63 -14.34 -1.54
C ARG A 110 -2.01 -13.38 -2.68
N LEU A 111 -1.77 -12.10 -2.50
CA LEU A 111 -2.06 -11.08 -3.51
C LEU A 111 -1.25 -11.29 -4.81
N VAL A 112 0.03 -11.63 -4.69
CA VAL A 112 0.89 -11.94 -5.86
C VAL A 112 0.34 -13.16 -6.62
N THR A 113 -0.12 -14.19 -5.89
CA THR A 113 -0.74 -15.38 -6.49
C THR A 113 -2.05 -15.04 -7.19
N ALA A 114 -2.92 -14.25 -6.54
CA ALA A 114 -4.17 -13.79 -7.13
C ALA A 114 -3.94 -12.95 -8.41
N ALA A 115 -2.97 -12.03 -8.37
CA ALA A 115 -2.62 -11.22 -9.54
C ALA A 115 -2.07 -12.05 -10.71
N ALA A 116 -1.34 -13.13 -10.43
CA ALA A 116 -0.85 -14.04 -11.46
C ALA A 116 -1.97 -14.87 -12.10
N ALA A 117 -3.06 -15.12 -11.37
CA ALA A 117 -4.24 -15.82 -11.85
C ALA A 117 -5.30 -14.88 -12.46
N SER A 118 -5.14 -13.57 -12.32
CA SER A 118 -6.08 -12.57 -12.85
C SER A 118 -6.04 -12.51 -14.37
N PRO A 119 -7.17 -12.20 -15.03
CA PRO A 119 -7.23 -12.03 -16.49
C PRO A 119 -6.20 -11.02 -17.01
N PRO A 120 -5.73 -11.16 -18.26
CA PRO A 120 -4.75 -10.25 -18.85
C PRO A 120 -5.18 -8.78 -18.86
N GLU A 121 -6.46 -8.52 -18.97
CA GLU A 121 -7.08 -7.19 -18.99
C GLU A 121 -7.22 -6.56 -17.60
N ALA A 122 -7.02 -7.30 -16.52
CA ALA A 122 -7.05 -6.76 -15.18
C ALA A 122 -5.90 -5.76 -14.97
N LEU A 123 -6.24 -4.57 -14.51
CA LEU A 123 -5.29 -3.47 -14.25
C LEU A 123 -4.95 -3.31 -12.77
N MET A 124 -5.82 -3.80 -11.89
CA MET A 124 -5.64 -3.79 -10.45
C MET A 124 -6.05 -5.14 -9.86
N THR A 125 -5.23 -5.68 -8.98
CA THR A 125 -5.62 -6.77 -8.08
C THR A 125 -5.41 -6.29 -6.65
N ALA A 126 -6.49 -6.29 -5.85
CA ALA A 126 -6.48 -5.78 -4.48
C ALA A 126 -7.17 -6.74 -3.53
N PHE A 127 -6.94 -6.59 -2.23
CA PHE A 127 -7.75 -7.28 -1.23
C PHE A 127 -9.13 -6.66 -1.11
N MET A 128 -10.13 -7.50 -0.79
CA MET A 128 -11.50 -7.07 -0.55
C MET A 128 -12.04 -7.67 0.75
N ALA A 129 -12.51 -6.79 1.63
CA ALA A 129 -13.17 -7.14 2.87
C ALA A 129 -14.59 -7.71 2.63
N PRO A 130 -15.19 -8.43 3.59
CA PRO A 130 -16.54 -8.96 3.49
C PRO A 130 -17.64 -7.91 3.25
N ASN A 131 -17.40 -6.66 3.65
CA ASN A 131 -18.30 -5.53 3.42
C ASN A 131 -18.10 -4.84 2.06
N GLY A 132 -17.26 -5.40 1.17
CA GLY A 132 -16.95 -4.83 -0.14
C GLY A 132 -15.90 -3.71 -0.12
N TRP A 133 -15.30 -3.40 1.05
CA TRP A 133 -14.20 -2.43 1.10
C TRP A 133 -12.96 -2.99 0.41
N THR A 134 -12.32 -2.16 -0.42
CA THR A 134 -11.15 -2.53 -1.21
C THR A 134 -9.89 -1.89 -0.65
N GLU A 135 -8.87 -2.69 -0.41
CA GLU A 135 -7.57 -2.26 0.11
C GLU A 135 -6.64 -1.80 -1.04
N SER A 136 -7.02 -0.72 -1.68
CA SER A 136 -6.33 -0.20 -2.88
C SER A 136 -4.90 0.29 -2.65
N LEU A 137 -4.46 0.42 -1.39
CA LEU A 137 -3.08 0.76 -1.01
C LEU A 137 -2.29 -0.44 -0.47
N ALA A 138 -2.85 -1.66 -0.59
CA ALA A 138 -2.18 -2.94 -0.50
C ALA A 138 -2.61 -3.75 -1.74
N ALA A 139 -2.13 -3.36 -2.93
CA ALA A 139 -2.64 -3.83 -4.21
C ALA A 139 -1.53 -3.94 -5.26
N ILE A 140 -1.75 -4.76 -6.28
CA ILE A 140 -0.89 -4.84 -7.47
C ILE A 140 -1.57 -4.09 -8.61
N TYR A 141 -0.82 -3.19 -9.23
CA TYR A 141 -1.24 -2.45 -10.41
C TYR A 141 -0.36 -2.81 -11.60
N ARG A 142 -0.95 -3.01 -12.77
CA ARG A 142 -0.22 -3.17 -14.03
C ARG A 142 0.12 -1.80 -14.63
N VAL A 143 1.19 -1.73 -15.39
CA VAL A 143 1.67 -0.47 -15.99
C VAL A 143 0.67 0.13 -17.00
N GLU A 144 -0.21 -0.69 -17.55
CA GLU A 144 -1.30 -0.28 -18.44
C GLU A 144 -2.38 0.55 -17.69
N ALA A 145 -2.34 0.60 -16.35
CA ALA A 145 -3.22 1.48 -15.57
C ALA A 145 -2.81 2.97 -15.65
N VAL A 146 -1.61 3.30 -16.09
CA VAL A 146 -1.10 4.69 -16.15
C VAL A 146 -2.09 5.67 -16.80
N PRO A 147 -2.61 5.44 -18.02
CA PRO A 147 -3.52 6.40 -18.65
C PRO A 147 -4.84 6.59 -17.88
N PHE A 148 -5.31 5.57 -17.16
CA PHE A 148 -6.51 5.67 -16.32
C PHE A 148 -6.28 6.53 -15.09
N LEU A 149 -5.10 6.40 -14.45
CA LEU A 149 -4.71 7.24 -13.32
C LEU A 149 -4.53 8.70 -13.76
N GLU A 150 -3.94 8.95 -14.91
CA GLU A 150 -3.78 10.29 -15.49
C GLU A 150 -5.16 10.94 -15.76
N ALA A 151 -6.06 10.22 -16.42
CA ALA A 151 -7.41 10.69 -16.68
C ALA A 151 -8.21 10.94 -15.39
N ALA A 152 -8.08 10.06 -14.38
CA ALA A 152 -8.72 10.25 -13.10
C ALA A 152 -8.18 11.48 -12.36
N ALA A 153 -6.86 11.68 -12.36
CA ALA A 153 -6.21 12.85 -11.76
C ALA A 153 -6.66 14.15 -12.43
N ALA A 154 -6.71 14.19 -13.75
CA ALA A 154 -7.18 15.34 -14.52
C ALA A 154 -8.65 15.71 -14.20
N GLN A 155 -9.47 14.74 -13.80
CA GLN A 155 -10.87 14.92 -13.40
C GLN A 155 -11.05 15.13 -11.88
N GLY A 156 -9.96 15.23 -11.11
CA GLY A 156 -10.02 15.36 -9.65
C GLY A 156 -10.49 14.10 -8.91
N ARG A 157 -10.60 12.95 -9.57
CA ARG A 157 -10.93 11.65 -8.96
C ARG A 157 -9.66 11.01 -8.39
N LEU A 158 -9.34 11.31 -7.12
CA LEU A 158 -8.05 10.97 -6.51
C LEU A 158 -8.08 9.67 -5.68
N LYS A 159 -9.25 9.05 -5.53
CA LYS A 159 -9.38 7.77 -4.80
C LYS A 159 -8.98 6.62 -5.71
N MET A 160 -8.01 5.83 -5.29
CA MET A 160 -7.44 4.73 -6.09
C MET A 160 -8.50 3.74 -6.59
N ARG A 161 -9.49 3.39 -5.74
CA ARG A 161 -10.59 2.48 -6.11
C ARG A 161 -11.49 3.02 -7.26
N GLU A 162 -11.48 4.35 -7.48
CA GLU A 162 -12.27 5.05 -8.50
C GLU A 162 -11.44 5.37 -9.75
N ALA A 163 -10.10 5.26 -9.65
CA ALA A 163 -9.18 5.60 -10.72
C ALA A 163 -9.03 4.49 -11.77
N VAL A 164 -9.25 3.24 -11.38
CA VAL A 164 -9.25 2.08 -12.29
C VAL A 164 -10.70 1.66 -12.54
N PRO A 165 -11.12 1.41 -13.80
CA PRO A 165 -12.46 0.95 -14.12
C PRO A 165 -12.83 -0.33 -13.37
N PRO A 166 -14.07 -0.47 -12.84
CA PRO A 166 -14.48 -1.64 -12.04
C PRO A 166 -14.27 -2.98 -12.77
N GLU A 167 -14.54 -3.03 -14.06
CA GLU A 167 -14.39 -4.22 -14.92
C GLU A 167 -12.91 -4.62 -15.14
N ARG A 168 -11.97 -3.77 -14.74
CA ARG A 168 -10.53 -4.00 -14.79
C ARG A 168 -9.93 -4.27 -13.40
N GLN A 169 -10.77 -4.49 -12.39
CA GLN A 169 -10.36 -4.78 -11.03
C GLN A 169 -10.61 -6.24 -10.70
N CYS A 170 -9.64 -6.89 -10.07
CA CYS A 170 -9.75 -8.22 -9.50
C CYS A 170 -9.54 -8.15 -8.00
N PHE A 171 -10.15 -9.09 -7.27
CA PHE A 171 -10.12 -9.05 -5.83
C PHE A 171 -9.72 -10.39 -5.22
N GLU A 172 -8.83 -10.33 -4.23
CA GLU A 172 -8.51 -11.42 -3.32
C GLU A 172 -9.29 -11.21 -2.02
N PRO A 173 -10.30 -12.02 -1.71
CA PRO A 173 -11.10 -11.84 -0.50
C PRO A 173 -10.29 -12.17 0.75
N TYR A 174 -10.59 -11.47 1.87
CA TYR A 174 -10.07 -11.79 3.18
C TYR A 174 -11.17 -11.81 4.23
N GLY A 175 -10.99 -12.62 5.29
CA GLY A 175 -11.95 -12.77 6.37
C GLY A 175 -11.71 -11.84 7.55
N ALA A 176 -12.58 -11.94 8.56
CA ALA A 176 -12.48 -11.15 9.80
C ALA A 176 -11.18 -11.44 10.57
N GLU A 177 -10.65 -12.64 10.44
CA GLU A 177 -9.39 -13.08 11.05
C GLU A 177 -8.18 -12.30 10.53
N ASP A 178 -8.22 -11.88 9.26
CA ASP A 178 -7.17 -11.10 8.60
C ASP A 178 -7.37 -9.58 8.74
N ALA A 179 -8.52 -9.10 9.24
CA ALA A 179 -8.87 -7.67 9.27
C ALA A 179 -7.82 -6.80 9.97
N ARG A 180 -7.13 -7.35 10.97
CA ARG A 180 -6.06 -6.65 11.67
C ARG A 180 -4.85 -6.34 10.79
N VAL A 181 -4.58 -7.14 9.79
CA VAL A 181 -3.46 -6.93 8.85
C VAL A 181 -3.61 -5.60 8.12
N PHE A 182 -4.86 -5.20 7.87
CA PHE A 182 -5.24 -3.97 7.17
C PHE A 182 -5.52 -2.78 8.10
N PHE A 183 -5.18 -2.91 9.40
CA PHE A 183 -5.27 -1.79 10.33
C PHE A 183 -4.38 -0.64 9.87
N ASN A 184 -4.98 0.57 9.71
CA ASN A 184 -4.27 1.77 9.31
C ASN A 184 -3.95 2.66 10.51
N LEU A 185 -2.70 3.07 10.64
CA LEU A 185 -2.20 3.94 11.69
C LEU A 185 -2.36 5.41 11.26
N ASN A 186 -3.48 6.05 11.63
CA ASN A 186 -3.83 7.39 11.17
C ASN A 186 -3.77 8.47 12.27
N THR A 187 -3.92 8.08 13.53
CA THR A 187 -4.01 8.97 14.70
C THR A 187 -3.04 8.55 15.82
N PRO A 188 -2.71 9.43 16.78
CA PRO A 188 -1.97 9.03 17.98
C PRO A 188 -2.65 7.92 18.79
N GLN A 189 -3.98 7.87 18.77
CA GLN A 189 -4.75 6.79 19.40
C GLN A 189 -4.52 5.45 18.71
N ASP A 190 -4.42 5.44 17.37
CA ASP A 190 -4.09 4.22 16.61
C ASP A 190 -2.70 3.71 16.97
N LEU A 191 -1.74 4.61 17.20
CA LEU A 191 -0.40 4.26 17.66
C LEU A 191 -0.44 3.55 19.01
N GLN A 192 -1.23 4.07 19.97
CA GLN A 192 -1.41 3.45 21.28
C GLN A 192 -2.08 2.07 21.15
N ARG A 193 -3.14 1.95 20.34
CA ARG A 193 -3.81 0.68 20.07
C ARG A 193 -2.87 -0.34 19.43
N ALA A 194 -2.07 0.08 18.46
CA ALA A 194 -1.09 -0.78 17.80
C ALA A 194 0.01 -1.24 18.77
N ALA A 195 0.47 -0.38 19.67
CA ALA A 195 1.47 -0.69 20.69
C ALA A 195 0.95 -1.63 21.80
N ALA A 196 -0.31 -1.49 22.20
CA ALA A 196 -0.94 -2.32 23.21
C ALA A 196 -1.16 -3.79 22.75
N HIS A 197 -1.15 -4.04 21.44
CA HIS A 197 -1.38 -5.37 20.86
C HIS A 197 -0.25 -5.75 19.91
N PRO A 198 0.95 -6.05 20.41
CA PRO A 198 2.06 -6.47 19.56
C PRO A 198 1.71 -7.76 18.79
N ALA A 199 2.35 -7.98 17.64
CA ALA A 199 2.10 -9.03 16.66
C ALA A 199 2.35 -10.46 17.19
N GLY A 200 1.80 -10.83 18.31
CA GLY A 200 1.96 -12.16 18.94
C GLY A 200 0.73 -12.64 19.70
N SER A 201 -0.26 -11.78 19.94
CA SER A 201 -1.50 -12.14 20.66
C SER A 201 -2.63 -12.44 19.69
N MET A 202 -2.63 -13.61 19.08
CA MET A 202 -3.52 -13.97 17.95
C MET A 202 -4.89 -14.54 18.33
N ALA A 203 -5.40 -14.39 19.57
CA ALA A 203 -6.61 -15.15 19.94
C ALA A 203 -7.84 -14.35 20.39
N GLN A 204 -7.78 -13.04 20.68
CA GLN A 204 -8.92 -12.37 21.35
C GLN A 204 -9.44 -11.06 20.78
N ALA A 205 -8.82 -10.42 19.79
CA ALA A 205 -9.16 -9.06 19.34
C ALA A 205 -10.15 -8.98 18.16
N GLY A 206 -10.65 -10.10 17.63
CA GLY A 206 -11.51 -10.12 16.43
C GLY A 206 -12.94 -9.55 16.61
N ARG A 207 -13.38 -9.22 17.83
CA ARG A 207 -14.77 -8.82 18.10
C ARG A 207 -15.03 -7.32 18.27
N GLU A 208 -14.01 -6.49 18.43
CA GLU A 208 -14.22 -5.06 18.74
C GLU A 208 -13.95 -4.08 17.59
N ILE A 209 -13.32 -4.50 16.50
CA ILE A 209 -12.87 -3.58 15.43
C ILE A 209 -13.98 -3.32 14.38
N CYS A 210 -15.07 -4.09 14.37
CA CYS A 210 -16.17 -3.91 13.41
C CYS A 210 -17.24 -2.88 13.82
N ARG A 211 -16.99 -2.02 14.80
CA ARG A 211 -17.93 -0.95 15.18
C ARG A 211 -17.28 0.42 14.97
N ASN A 212 -17.34 0.90 13.72
CA ASN A 212 -17.66 2.31 13.44
C ASN A 212 -17.94 2.49 11.95
N PRO A 213 -19.05 3.17 11.62
CA PRO A 213 -19.46 3.49 10.25
C PRO A 213 -18.58 4.54 9.58
#